data_844c1ab3514e3c5ab7774b8de3e3058f
#
_entry.id   844c1ab3514e3c5ab7774b8de3e3058f
#
_cell.length_a   1.000
_cell.length_b   1.000
_cell.length_c   1.000
_cell.angle_alpha   90.00
_cell.angle_beta   90.00
_cell.angle_gamma   90.00
#
_symmetry.space_group_name_H-M   'P 1'
#
loop_
_entity.id
_entity.type
_entity.pdbx_description
1 polymer ?
#
loop_
_entity_poly.entity_id
_entity_poly.type
_entity_poly.pdbx_seq_one_letter_code
_entity_poly.pdbx_strand_id
1 'polypeptide(L)'
;RGELGGQGQFGTVDAMYTNAGLALHEALGRFHDLAPKVMLNIETASPQQLQQRLLDGRYFLIMTPIQSPHAHIAAVPVFEETQMLYCGAGHPLFERPPRKLDMAMLRDFPYAARNYMGNWTGPHGVTFRPAAMTAHMESLAMLILSGRYIGYLPAHYADAWVREGRMKSLLPREM
;
A
#
# COMPACT_ATOMS: atom_id res chain seq x y z
N ARG A 1 24.54 29.72 10.65
CA ARG A 1 23.78 28.64 10.02
C ARG A 1 22.68 29.31 9.18
N GLY A 2 22.77 29.20 7.83
CA GLY A 2 21.75 29.75 6.95
C GLY A 2 20.42 29.01 7.16
N GLU A 3 19.32 29.77 7.18
CA GLU A 3 17.98 29.17 7.22
C GLU A 3 17.72 28.38 5.92
N LEU A 4 17.24 27.16 6.04
CA LEU A 4 16.81 26.36 4.90
C LEU A 4 15.55 26.99 4.30
N GLY A 5 15.56 27.25 2.99
CA GLY A 5 14.41 27.80 2.26
C GLY A 5 14.35 27.21 0.85
N GLY A 6 13.22 27.45 0.16
CA GLY A 6 13.00 26.95 -1.20
C GLY A 6 11.89 25.92 -1.28
N GLN A 7 11.97 25.00 -2.25
CA GLN A 7 10.98 23.95 -2.45
C GLN A 7 11.58 22.56 -2.16
N GLY A 8 10.87 21.77 -1.35
CA GLY A 8 11.16 20.37 -1.11
C GLY A 8 10.14 19.48 -1.82
N GLN A 9 10.60 18.52 -2.62
CA GLN A 9 9.75 17.57 -3.34
C GLN A 9 9.87 16.20 -2.68
N PHE A 10 8.77 15.69 -2.12
CA PHE A 10 8.68 14.39 -1.48
C PHE A 10 7.67 13.49 -2.20
N GLY A 11 8.07 12.30 -2.58
CA GLY A 11 7.20 11.33 -3.23
C GLY A 11 6.84 10.15 -2.31
N THR A 12 5.58 9.72 -2.31
CA THR A 12 5.15 8.55 -1.52
C THR A 12 4.14 7.70 -2.28
N VAL A 13 4.02 6.43 -1.91
CA VAL A 13 2.85 5.62 -2.29
C VAL A 13 1.63 6.06 -1.49
N ASP A 14 0.44 5.66 -1.92
CA ASP A 14 -0.81 5.94 -1.23
C ASP A 14 -1.00 5.13 0.08
N ALA A 15 -2.01 5.48 0.87
CA ALA A 15 -2.41 4.81 2.11
C ALA A 15 -1.38 4.79 3.26
N MET A 16 -0.33 5.61 3.20
CA MET A 16 0.74 5.60 4.21
C MET A 16 0.29 6.17 5.57
N TYR A 17 -0.69 7.07 5.60
CA TYR A 17 -1.13 7.74 6.83
C TYR A 17 -1.84 6.80 7.83
N THR A 18 -2.42 5.69 7.37
CA THR A 18 -3.10 4.72 8.24
C THR A 18 -2.13 3.81 8.99
N ASN A 19 -0.84 3.83 8.63
CA ASN A 19 0.18 3.08 9.34
C ASN A 19 0.67 3.85 10.57
N ALA A 20 0.11 3.53 11.73
CA ALA A 20 0.46 4.18 13.00
C ALA A 20 1.94 4.02 13.38
N GLY A 21 2.58 2.91 12.98
CA GLY A 21 3.99 2.66 13.26
C GLY A 21 4.95 3.57 12.48
N LEU A 22 4.48 4.16 11.39
CA LEU A 22 5.30 5.05 10.56
C LEU A 22 5.35 6.49 11.10
N ALA A 23 4.29 6.97 11.78
CA ALA A 23 4.17 8.32 12.31
C ALA A 23 4.59 9.44 11.34
N LEU A 24 4.29 9.27 10.04
CA LEU A 24 4.73 10.21 8.98
C LEU A 24 4.27 11.65 9.25
N HIS A 25 3.07 11.82 9.78
CA HIS A 25 2.52 13.14 10.13
C HIS A 25 3.34 13.86 11.21
N GLU A 26 3.89 13.13 12.18
CA GLU A 26 4.81 13.71 13.18
C GLU A 26 6.14 14.11 12.56
N ALA A 27 6.68 13.29 11.65
CA ALA A 27 7.90 13.61 10.93
C ALA A 27 7.74 14.87 10.06
N LEU A 28 6.59 15.04 9.40
CA LEU A 28 6.26 16.25 8.64
C LEU A 28 6.13 17.49 9.55
N GLY A 29 5.52 17.36 10.73
CA GLY A 29 5.46 18.43 11.72
C GLY A 29 6.86 18.87 12.16
N ARG A 30 7.71 17.93 12.56
CA ARG A 30 9.12 18.21 12.92
C ARG A 30 9.92 18.83 11.79
N PHE A 31 9.69 18.38 10.56
CA PHE A 31 10.33 18.98 9.39
C PHE A 31 9.93 20.46 9.22
N HIS A 32 8.65 20.78 9.37
CA HIS A 32 8.17 22.16 9.32
C HIS A 32 8.81 23.05 10.40
N ASP A 33 8.92 22.53 11.65
CA ASP A 33 9.54 23.27 12.76
C ASP A 33 11.02 23.56 12.50
N LEU A 34 11.74 22.63 11.85
CA LEU A 34 13.15 22.76 11.52
C LEU A 34 13.41 23.63 10.28
N ALA A 35 12.47 23.67 9.35
CA ALA A 35 12.61 24.33 8.06
C ALA A 35 11.33 25.07 7.64
N PRO A 36 10.85 26.05 8.43
CA PRO A 36 9.55 26.71 8.23
C PRO A 36 9.42 27.50 6.93
N LYS A 37 10.57 27.84 6.29
CA LYS A 37 10.62 28.56 5.01
C LYS A 37 10.69 27.64 3.79
N VAL A 38 10.67 26.32 3.99
CA VAL A 38 10.63 25.36 2.89
C VAL A 38 9.17 25.06 2.53
N MET A 39 8.80 25.32 1.28
CA MET A 39 7.53 24.86 0.73
C MET A 39 7.68 23.38 0.40
N LEU A 40 7.00 22.51 1.17
CA LEU A 40 7.01 21.07 0.94
C LEU A 40 5.88 20.70 -0.03
N ASN A 41 6.25 20.07 -1.15
CA ASN A 41 5.32 19.46 -2.08
C ASN A 41 5.35 17.94 -1.94
N ILE A 42 4.20 17.33 -1.66
CA ILE A 42 4.04 15.88 -1.46
C ILE A 42 3.21 15.34 -2.62
N GLU A 43 3.77 14.38 -3.35
CA GLU A 43 3.07 13.70 -4.45
C GLU A 43 2.92 12.22 -4.17
N THR A 44 1.77 11.67 -4.57
CA THR A 44 1.51 10.23 -4.54
C THR A 44 1.64 9.65 -5.94
N ALA A 45 2.44 8.59 -6.07
CA ALA A 45 2.65 7.93 -7.36
C ALA A 45 2.97 6.42 -7.17
N SER A 46 3.04 5.68 -8.28
CA SER A 46 3.47 4.28 -8.25
C SER A 46 4.96 4.15 -7.88
N PRO A 47 5.39 3.00 -7.31
CA PRO A 47 6.79 2.77 -6.94
C PRO A 47 7.77 3.05 -8.09
N GLN A 48 7.43 2.63 -9.31
CA GLN A 48 8.28 2.84 -10.48
C GLN A 48 8.40 4.32 -10.85
N GLN A 49 7.29 5.06 -10.81
CA GLN A 49 7.30 6.50 -11.07
C GLN A 49 8.07 7.28 -10.00
N LEU A 50 7.95 6.87 -8.73
CA LEU A 50 8.69 7.47 -7.62
C LEU A 50 10.19 7.29 -7.80
N GLN A 51 10.64 6.07 -8.10
CA GLN A 51 12.06 5.77 -8.34
C GLN A 51 12.62 6.56 -9.54
N GLN A 52 11.87 6.59 -10.65
CA GLN A 52 12.29 7.34 -11.83
C GLN A 52 12.45 8.84 -11.53
N ARG A 53 11.47 9.45 -10.86
CA ARG A 53 11.51 10.87 -10.51
C ARG A 53 12.58 11.21 -9.47
N LEU A 54 12.94 10.25 -8.58
CA LEU A 54 14.09 10.39 -7.69
C LEU A 54 15.40 10.40 -8.47
N LEU A 55 15.57 9.48 -9.43
CA LEU A 55 16.75 9.40 -10.29
C LEU A 55 16.89 10.63 -11.20
N ASP A 56 15.78 11.18 -11.67
CA ASP A 56 15.73 12.42 -12.45
C ASP A 56 15.98 13.68 -11.59
N GLY A 57 16.20 13.55 -10.28
CA GLY A 57 16.42 14.65 -9.37
C GLY A 57 15.18 15.51 -9.08
N ARG A 58 13.98 15.03 -9.42
CA ARG A 58 12.72 15.75 -9.14
C ARG A 58 12.31 15.64 -7.69
N TYR A 59 12.62 14.52 -7.04
CA TYR A 59 12.41 14.31 -5.62
C TYR A 59 13.74 14.27 -4.88
N PHE A 60 13.79 14.81 -3.68
CA PHE A 60 14.93 14.64 -2.77
C PHE A 60 14.77 13.38 -1.91
N LEU A 61 13.54 12.92 -1.72
CA LEU A 61 13.18 11.75 -0.92
C LEU A 61 11.94 11.09 -1.48
N ILE A 62 11.90 9.76 -1.42
CA ILE A 62 10.69 8.98 -1.68
C ILE A 62 10.47 7.98 -0.56
N MET A 63 9.19 7.63 -0.32
CA MET A 63 8.79 6.52 0.53
C MET A 63 7.99 5.53 -0.29
N THR A 64 8.52 4.32 -0.43
CA THR A 64 7.97 3.31 -1.33
C THR A 64 8.36 1.90 -0.88
N PRO A 65 7.56 0.87 -1.17
CA PRO A 65 8.00 -0.51 -1.04
C PRO A 65 9.24 -0.76 -1.90
N ILE A 66 10.26 -1.39 -1.33
CA ILE A 66 11.46 -1.78 -2.08
C ILE A 66 11.28 -3.20 -2.58
N GLN A 67 11.08 -3.36 -3.88
CA GLN A 67 11.05 -4.67 -4.53
C GLN A 67 12.42 -5.06 -5.11
N SER A 68 13.15 -4.07 -5.61
CA SER A 68 14.50 -4.24 -6.15
C SER A 68 15.30 -2.97 -5.87
N PRO A 69 16.36 -3.05 -5.04
CA PRO A 69 17.24 -1.91 -4.81
C PRO A 69 17.89 -1.45 -6.13
N HIS A 70 17.83 -0.15 -6.40
CA HIS A 70 18.56 0.43 -7.54
C HIS A 70 19.95 0.88 -7.09
N ALA A 71 20.98 0.58 -7.89
CA ALA A 71 22.38 0.83 -7.52
C ALA A 71 22.71 2.29 -7.16
N HIS A 72 21.94 3.24 -7.68
CA HIS A 72 22.12 4.68 -7.45
C HIS A 72 21.13 5.27 -6.42
N ILE A 73 20.37 4.43 -5.71
CA ILE A 73 19.42 4.86 -4.69
C ILE A 73 19.86 4.32 -3.34
N ALA A 74 20.17 5.21 -2.40
CA ALA A 74 20.35 4.83 -1.01
C ALA A 74 18.98 4.53 -0.38
N ALA A 75 18.81 3.35 0.19
CA ALA A 75 17.57 2.91 0.79
C ALA A 75 17.74 2.60 2.27
N VAL A 76 16.81 3.11 3.07
CA VAL A 76 16.75 2.84 4.52
C VAL A 76 15.40 2.20 4.83
N PRO A 77 15.35 0.97 5.36
CA PRO A 77 14.10 0.36 5.79
C PRO A 77 13.56 1.12 7.01
N VAL A 78 12.29 1.52 6.94
CA VAL A 78 11.62 2.30 8.01
C VAL A 78 10.47 1.55 8.67
N PHE A 79 9.85 0.60 7.97
CA PHE A 79 8.80 -0.27 8.51
C PHE A 79 8.56 -1.47 7.59
N GLU A 80 7.84 -2.46 8.11
CA GLU A 80 7.34 -3.60 7.35
C GLU A 80 5.81 -3.51 7.24
N GLU A 81 5.29 -3.84 6.06
CA GLU A 81 3.86 -3.77 5.78
C GLU A 81 3.28 -5.17 5.58
N THR A 82 2.35 -5.55 6.46
CA THR A 82 1.65 -6.82 6.35
C THR A 82 0.53 -6.71 5.32
N GLN A 83 0.64 -7.47 4.23
CA GLN A 83 -0.41 -7.61 3.22
C GLN A 83 -1.31 -8.80 3.55
N MET A 84 -2.63 -8.58 3.54
CA MET A 84 -3.61 -9.64 3.77
C MET A 84 -4.64 -9.69 2.65
N LEU A 85 -5.18 -10.87 2.37
CA LEU A 85 -6.21 -11.07 1.35
C LEU A 85 -7.58 -10.81 1.96
N TYR A 86 -8.37 -9.96 1.33
CA TYR A 86 -9.68 -9.52 1.82
C TYR A 86 -10.81 -9.78 0.82
N CYS A 87 -12.03 -9.89 1.35
CA CYS A 87 -13.28 -9.72 0.61
C CYS A 87 -14.20 -8.73 1.35
N GLY A 88 -15.11 -8.10 0.62
CA GLY A 88 -16.14 -7.22 1.16
C GLY A 88 -17.39 -7.98 1.61
N ALA A 89 -18.22 -7.34 2.42
CA ALA A 89 -19.54 -7.84 2.77
C ALA A 89 -20.38 -8.12 1.50
N GLY A 90 -21.16 -9.22 1.51
CA GLY A 90 -21.90 -9.68 0.35
C GLY A 90 -21.09 -10.56 -0.63
N HIS A 91 -19.77 -10.74 -0.41
CA HIS A 91 -18.99 -11.73 -1.15
C HIS A 91 -19.31 -13.16 -0.66
N PRO A 92 -19.38 -14.19 -1.55
CA PRO A 92 -19.70 -15.57 -1.15
C PRO A 92 -18.77 -16.15 -0.08
N LEU A 93 -17.54 -15.63 0.04
CA LEU A 93 -16.56 -16.06 1.05
C LEU A 93 -16.71 -15.34 2.39
N PHE A 94 -17.53 -14.29 2.46
CA PHE A 94 -17.58 -13.43 3.65
C PHE A 94 -18.06 -14.21 4.89
N GLU A 95 -19.06 -15.06 4.76
CA GLU A 95 -19.60 -15.86 5.86
C GLU A 95 -18.81 -17.16 6.11
N ARG A 96 -17.89 -17.54 5.21
CA ARG A 96 -17.12 -18.77 5.37
C ARG A 96 -16.04 -18.62 6.44
N PRO A 97 -15.89 -19.57 7.37
CA PRO A 97 -14.79 -19.54 8.34
C PRO A 97 -13.43 -19.62 7.63
N PRO A 98 -12.43 -18.80 8.01
CA PRO A 98 -11.10 -18.81 7.36
C PRO A 98 -10.44 -20.19 7.30
N ARG A 99 -10.61 -21.02 8.34
CA ARG A 99 -10.08 -22.41 8.39
C ARG A 99 -10.64 -23.34 7.31
N LYS A 100 -11.71 -22.96 6.61
CA LYS A 100 -12.32 -23.71 5.51
C LYS A 100 -11.95 -23.16 4.14
N LEU A 101 -11.05 -22.18 4.09
CA LEU A 101 -10.58 -21.57 2.87
C LEU A 101 -9.18 -22.10 2.58
N ASP A 102 -8.95 -22.45 1.33
CA ASP A 102 -7.63 -22.78 0.81
C ASP A 102 -7.33 -21.97 -0.45
N MET A 103 -6.07 -21.92 -0.82
CA MET A 103 -5.60 -21.11 -1.93
C MET A 103 -6.12 -21.60 -3.29
N ALA A 104 -6.41 -22.90 -3.43
CA ALA A 104 -6.97 -23.44 -4.68
C ALA A 104 -8.39 -22.90 -4.90
N MET A 105 -9.22 -22.94 -3.86
CA MET A 105 -10.57 -22.38 -3.88
C MET A 105 -10.56 -20.88 -4.16
N LEU A 106 -9.62 -20.11 -3.59
CA LEU A 106 -9.58 -18.66 -3.73
C LEU A 106 -9.26 -18.22 -5.17
N ARG A 107 -8.59 -19.06 -5.96
CA ARG A 107 -8.28 -18.78 -7.38
C ARG A 107 -9.51 -18.73 -8.29
N ASP A 108 -10.62 -19.33 -7.86
CA ASP A 108 -11.86 -19.36 -8.65
C ASP A 108 -12.65 -18.05 -8.55
N PHE A 109 -12.25 -17.14 -7.66
CA PHE A 109 -12.93 -15.87 -7.47
C PHE A 109 -12.24 -14.72 -8.21
N PRO A 110 -13.02 -13.73 -8.70
CA PRO A 110 -12.46 -12.54 -9.32
C PRO A 110 -11.48 -11.83 -8.38
N TYR A 111 -10.24 -11.65 -8.84
CA TYR A 111 -9.18 -10.99 -8.09
C TYR A 111 -8.94 -9.59 -8.63
N ALA A 112 -8.87 -8.62 -7.73
CA ALA A 112 -8.48 -7.25 -8.03
C ALA A 112 -7.03 -7.00 -7.60
N ALA A 113 -6.22 -6.42 -8.49
CA ALA A 113 -4.81 -6.19 -8.30
C ALA A 113 -4.41 -4.72 -8.51
N ARG A 114 -3.24 -4.36 -7.98
CA ARG A 114 -2.57 -3.10 -8.32
C ARG A 114 -1.72 -3.26 -9.58
N ASN A 115 -1.80 -2.30 -10.49
CA ASN A 115 -1.12 -2.34 -11.80
C ASN A 115 0.38 -2.60 -11.71
N TYR A 116 1.02 -2.08 -10.66
CA TYR A 116 2.47 -2.15 -10.49
C TYR A 116 2.95 -3.39 -9.74
N MET A 117 2.04 -4.27 -9.28
CA MET A 117 2.43 -5.49 -8.57
C MET A 117 2.81 -6.65 -9.51
N GLY A 118 2.52 -6.51 -10.82
CA GLY A 118 2.95 -7.48 -11.83
C GLY A 118 2.67 -8.93 -11.46
N ASN A 119 3.72 -9.73 -11.40
CA ASN A 119 3.69 -11.15 -11.02
C ASN A 119 3.85 -11.38 -9.51
N TRP A 120 3.49 -10.41 -8.67
CA TRP A 120 3.58 -10.58 -7.23
C TRP A 120 2.70 -11.74 -6.74
N THR A 121 3.32 -12.68 -6.05
CA THR A 121 2.67 -13.92 -5.60
C THR A 121 1.98 -13.79 -4.24
N GLY A 122 2.07 -12.63 -3.62
CA GLY A 122 1.55 -12.43 -2.27
C GLY A 122 2.31 -13.23 -1.19
N PRO A 123 1.94 -13.04 0.08
CA PRO A 123 2.57 -13.73 1.20
C PRO A 123 2.47 -15.27 1.11
N HIS A 124 1.44 -15.77 0.44
CA HIS A 124 1.17 -17.20 0.33
C HIS A 124 1.79 -17.88 -0.90
N GLY A 125 2.66 -17.17 -1.64
CA GLY A 125 3.34 -17.74 -2.80
C GLY A 125 2.43 -18.10 -3.98
N VAL A 126 1.22 -17.54 -4.06
CA VAL A 126 0.22 -17.86 -5.09
C VAL A 126 -0.03 -16.68 -6.00
N THR A 127 0.06 -16.93 -7.30
CA THR A 127 -0.30 -15.95 -8.33
C THR A 127 -1.79 -16.05 -8.66
N PHE A 128 -2.49 -14.93 -8.58
CA PHE A 128 -3.86 -14.78 -9.05
C PHE A 128 -3.87 -14.15 -10.44
N ARG A 129 -4.84 -14.57 -11.26
CA ARG A 129 -5.13 -13.88 -12.52
C ARG A 129 -6.05 -12.69 -12.23
N PRO A 130 -5.62 -11.44 -12.45
CA PRO A 130 -6.47 -10.29 -12.21
C PRO A 130 -7.71 -10.28 -13.12
N ALA A 131 -8.88 -10.05 -12.54
CA ALA A 131 -10.12 -9.72 -13.22
C ALA A 131 -10.36 -8.20 -13.26
N ALA A 132 -9.70 -7.46 -12.37
CA ALA A 132 -9.67 -6.00 -12.35
C ALA A 132 -8.30 -5.50 -11.91
N MET A 133 -7.88 -4.35 -12.44
CA MET A 133 -6.61 -3.72 -12.10
C MET A 133 -6.82 -2.23 -11.79
N THR A 134 -6.05 -1.72 -10.85
CA THR A 134 -6.10 -0.32 -10.42
C THR A 134 -4.73 0.22 -10.04
N ALA A 135 -4.54 1.53 -10.17
CA ALA A 135 -3.29 2.19 -9.78
C ALA A 135 -3.24 2.55 -8.29
N HIS A 136 -4.40 2.72 -7.64
CA HIS A 136 -4.50 3.29 -6.30
C HIS A 136 -5.17 2.35 -5.30
N MET A 137 -4.76 2.45 -4.05
CA MET A 137 -5.27 1.64 -2.94
C MET A 137 -6.77 1.89 -2.69
N GLU A 138 -7.22 3.14 -2.83
CA GLU A 138 -8.62 3.50 -2.68
C GLU A 138 -9.52 2.79 -3.70
N SER A 139 -9.12 2.79 -4.98
CA SER A 139 -9.87 2.09 -6.03
C SER A 139 -9.87 0.57 -5.81
N LEU A 140 -8.77 0.02 -5.29
CA LEU A 140 -8.71 -1.40 -4.92
C LEU A 140 -9.68 -1.71 -3.78
N ALA A 141 -9.74 -0.86 -2.75
CA ALA A 141 -10.68 -1.01 -1.65
C ALA A 141 -12.14 -0.95 -2.14
N MET A 142 -12.48 -0.03 -3.07
CA MET A 142 -13.81 0.03 -3.67
C MET A 142 -14.19 -1.27 -4.39
N LEU A 143 -13.27 -1.87 -5.15
CA LEU A 143 -13.50 -3.15 -5.82
C LEU A 143 -13.78 -4.27 -4.81
N ILE A 144 -12.99 -4.36 -3.74
CA ILE A 144 -13.18 -5.36 -2.68
C ILE A 144 -14.49 -5.12 -1.93
N LEU A 145 -14.77 -3.86 -1.52
CA LEU A 145 -16.00 -3.49 -0.80
C LEU A 145 -17.27 -3.70 -1.63
N SER A 146 -17.17 -3.77 -2.96
CA SER A 146 -18.30 -4.12 -3.82
C SER A 146 -18.86 -5.53 -3.56
N GLY A 147 -18.11 -6.37 -2.83
CA GLY A 147 -18.47 -7.78 -2.58
C GLY A 147 -18.38 -8.67 -3.81
N ARG A 148 -17.63 -8.26 -4.85
CA ARG A 148 -17.46 -9.04 -6.10
C ARG A 148 -16.03 -9.51 -6.30
N TYR A 149 -15.07 -8.88 -5.65
CA TYR A 149 -13.64 -9.16 -5.81
C TYR A 149 -12.99 -9.51 -4.48
N ILE A 150 -11.97 -10.35 -4.55
CA ILE A 150 -10.97 -10.49 -3.50
C ILE A 150 -9.72 -9.70 -3.89
N GLY A 151 -8.93 -9.26 -2.90
CA GLY A 151 -7.69 -8.51 -3.20
C GLY A 151 -6.82 -8.33 -1.97
N TYR A 152 -5.53 -8.11 -2.19
CA TYR A 152 -4.58 -7.83 -1.13
C TYR A 152 -4.56 -6.35 -0.77
N LEU A 153 -4.69 -6.05 0.52
CA LEU A 153 -4.54 -4.72 1.09
C LEU A 153 -3.60 -4.77 2.31
N PRO A 154 -2.89 -3.68 2.60
CA PRO A 154 -2.22 -3.53 3.87
C PRO A 154 -3.20 -3.68 5.04
N ALA A 155 -2.81 -4.45 6.05
CA ALA A 155 -3.67 -4.71 7.20
C ALA A 155 -4.12 -3.41 7.89
N HIS A 156 -3.20 -2.45 8.07
CA HIS A 156 -3.51 -1.15 8.68
C HIS A 156 -4.52 -0.32 7.88
N TYR A 157 -4.50 -0.45 6.54
CA TYR A 157 -5.43 0.27 5.67
C TYR A 157 -6.83 -0.32 5.69
N ALA A 158 -6.93 -1.66 5.74
CA ALA A 158 -8.21 -2.38 5.77
C ALA A 158 -8.89 -2.37 7.15
N ASP A 159 -8.15 -2.09 8.23
CA ASP A 159 -8.56 -2.26 9.62
C ASP A 159 -9.89 -1.55 9.97
N ALA A 160 -10.11 -0.35 9.46
CA ALA A 160 -11.36 0.39 9.70
C ALA A 160 -12.58 -0.39 9.17
N TRP A 161 -12.53 -0.87 7.94
CA TRP A 161 -13.64 -1.65 7.35
C TRP A 161 -13.81 -3.03 7.97
N VAL A 162 -12.73 -3.62 8.46
CA VAL A 162 -12.79 -4.89 9.19
C VAL A 162 -13.52 -4.69 10.51
N ARG A 163 -13.20 -3.65 11.27
CA ARG A 163 -13.90 -3.30 12.53
C ARG A 163 -15.38 -2.95 12.33
N GLU A 164 -15.70 -2.34 11.19
CA GLU A 164 -17.08 -2.03 10.79
C GLU A 164 -17.85 -3.25 10.26
N GLY A 165 -17.22 -4.43 10.14
CA GLY A 165 -17.84 -5.62 9.54
C GLY A 165 -18.12 -5.52 8.05
N ARG A 166 -17.48 -4.60 7.34
CA ARG A 166 -17.64 -4.36 5.90
C ARG A 166 -16.61 -5.10 5.06
N MET A 167 -15.52 -5.51 5.68
CA MET A 167 -14.44 -6.26 5.04
C MET A 167 -13.96 -7.37 5.97
N LYS A 168 -13.49 -8.47 5.40
CA LYS A 168 -13.00 -9.62 6.14
C LYS A 168 -11.73 -10.17 5.53
N SER A 169 -10.74 -10.49 6.36
CA SER A 169 -9.56 -11.25 5.95
C SER A 169 -9.95 -12.69 5.67
N LEU A 170 -9.50 -13.21 4.51
CA LEU A 170 -9.81 -14.57 4.05
C LEU A 170 -8.84 -15.62 4.57
N LEU A 171 -7.61 -15.24 4.86
CA LEU A 171 -6.57 -16.13 5.35
C LEU A 171 -6.05 -15.62 6.69
N PRO A 172 -5.68 -16.54 7.62
CA PRO A 172 -5.05 -16.13 8.86
C PRO A 172 -3.74 -15.39 8.58
N ARG A 173 -3.31 -14.55 9.52
CA ARG A 173 -1.93 -14.06 9.53
C ARG A 173 -1.01 -15.26 9.65
N GLU A 174 -0.06 -15.40 8.76
CA GLU A 174 1.09 -16.26 9.02
C GLU A 174 1.86 -15.64 10.21
N MET A 175 2.05 -16.44 11.25
CA MET A 175 2.82 -16.05 12.43
C MET A 175 4.31 -16.16 12.12
#